data_d5dac54d1843401168d8bdf1413cd9ea
#
_entry.id   d5dac54d1843401168d8bdf1413cd9ea
#
_cell.length_a   1.000
_cell.length_b   1.000
_cell.length_c   1.000
_cell.angle_alpha   90.00
_cell.angle_beta   90.00
_cell.angle_gamma   90.00
#
_symmetry.space_group_name_H-M   'P 1'
#
loop_
_entity.id
_entity.type
_entity.pdbx_description
1 polymer ?
#
loop_
_entity_poly.entity_id
_entity_poly.type
_entity_poly.pdbx_seq_one_letter_code
_entity_poly.pdbx_strand_id
1 'polypeptide(L)'
;MVCCMQNRASDQDHQTEREPARIVGVRFQSAGKPYHFSADPEQGLTTDDWVVVETVYGEQVGQVTHVPNEPPEHIPASRLRSVQRRATGLDMARYQLMQERAEALVEVAKEEAKAVDRELRIVSAEYTLDGNSAIVLCTGKVNKNHFSTLRRKLSSQMDCRV
;
A
#
# COMPACT_ATOMS: atom_id res chain seq x y z
N MET A 1 65.90 -13.71 22.41
CA MET A 1 65.33 -12.37 22.35
C MET A 1 64.51 -12.33 21.09
N VAL A 2 63.24 -12.60 21.25
CA VAL A 2 62.29 -12.76 20.09
C VAL A 2 61.34 -11.55 20.13
N CYS A 3 61.39 -10.74 19.08
CA CYS A 3 60.56 -9.56 18.96
C CYS A 3 59.24 -9.96 18.27
N CYS A 4 58.14 -9.87 19.00
CA CYS A 4 56.77 -10.09 18.49
C CYS A 4 56.30 -8.83 17.77
N MET A 5 56.17 -8.89 16.46
CA MET A 5 55.45 -7.89 15.67
C MET A 5 53.96 -8.20 15.70
N GLN A 6 53.19 -7.39 16.40
CA GLN A 6 51.76 -7.38 16.38
C GLN A 6 51.27 -6.71 15.07
N ASN A 7 50.69 -7.51 14.22
CA ASN A 7 49.99 -7.02 13.02
C ASN A 7 48.59 -6.57 13.46
N ARG A 8 48.38 -5.26 13.55
CA ARG A 8 47.06 -4.66 13.70
C ARG A 8 46.39 -4.69 12.33
N ALA A 9 45.51 -5.65 12.13
CA ALA A 9 44.53 -5.57 11.06
C ALA A 9 43.56 -4.43 11.39
N SER A 10 43.58 -3.41 10.59
CA SER A 10 42.60 -2.34 10.60
C SER A 10 41.29 -2.90 9.99
N ASP A 11 40.32 -3.19 10.85
CA ASP A 11 38.94 -3.33 10.46
C ASP A 11 38.48 -1.97 9.89
N GLN A 12 38.57 -1.84 8.57
CA GLN A 12 37.88 -0.80 7.86
C GLN A 12 36.41 -1.28 7.74
N ASP A 13 35.59 -0.84 8.67
CA ASP A 13 34.13 -0.80 8.52
C ASP A 13 33.82 -0.06 7.22
N HIS A 14 33.60 -0.81 6.18
CA HIS A 14 32.91 -0.30 5.00
C HIS A 14 31.44 -0.06 5.39
N GLN A 15 31.19 1.06 6.06
CA GLN A 15 29.86 1.66 6.05
C GLN A 15 29.61 2.07 4.60
N THR A 16 29.00 1.16 3.86
CA THR A 16 28.38 1.50 2.59
C THR A 16 27.35 2.60 2.92
N GLU A 17 27.69 3.84 2.59
CA GLU A 17 26.74 4.97 2.66
C GLU A 17 25.57 4.61 1.75
N ARG A 18 24.51 4.05 2.34
CA ARG A 18 23.27 3.80 1.61
C ARG A 18 22.73 5.16 1.21
N GLU A 19 22.52 5.36 -0.07
CA GLU A 19 21.83 6.56 -0.55
C GLU A 19 20.53 6.75 0.23
N PRO A 20 20.17 8.00 0.57
CA PRO A 20 18.93 8.28 1.29
C PRO A 20 17.72 7.77 0.51
N ALA A 21 16.76 7.17 1.20
CA ALA A 21 15.54 6.68 0.60
C ALA A 21 14.85 7.78 -0.22
N ARG A 22 14.45 7.45 -1.44
CA ARG A 22 13.70 8.35 -2.32
C ARG A 22 12.21 8.32 -1.95
N ILE A 23 11.52 9.43 -2.17
CA ILE A 23 10.07 9.48 -2.03
C ILE A 23 9.45 9.28 -3.40
N VAL A 24 8.48 8.39 -3.50
CA VAL A 24 7.74 8.12 -4.73
C VAL A 24 6.25 8.30 -4.49
N GLY A 25 5.54 8.81 -5.50
CA GLY A 25 4.08 8.87 -5.49
C GLY A 25 3.52 7.58 -6.08
N VAL A 26 2.69 6.87 -5.33
CA VAL A 26 2.03 5.63 -5.76
C VAL A 26 0.53 5.82 -5.75
N ARG A 27 -0.14 5.40 -6.80
CA ARG A 27 -1.60 5.48 -6.96
C ARG A 27 -2.17 4.07 -7.06
N PHE A 28 -3.23 3.82 -6.30
CA PHE A 28 -3.90 2.52 -6.26
C PHE A 28 -5.08 2.43 -7.23
N GLN A 29 -5.75 3.55 -7.50
CA GLN A 29 -6.89 3.63 -8.41
C GLN A 29 -6.59 4.60 -9.55
N SER A 30 -7.15 4.36 -10.72
CA SER A 30 -6.94 5.18 -11.92
C SER A 30 -7.29 6.68 -11.72
N ALA A 31 -8.26 6.99 -10.86
CA ALA A 31 -8.71 8.35 -10.56
C ALA A 31 -8.34 8.85 -9.15
N GLY A 32 -7.59 8.05 -8.37
CA GLY A 32 -7.20 8.39 -7.00
C GLY A 32 -6.03 9.37 -6.91
N LYS A 33 -5.91 10.04 -5.77
CA LYS A 33 -4.71 10.83 -5.44
C LYS A 33 -3.53 9.89 -5.20
N PRO A 34 -2.30 10.25 -5.61
CA PRO A 34 -1.11 9.49 -5.25
C PRO A 34 -0.81 9.64 -3.77
N TYR A 35 -0.31 8.57 -3.17
CA TYR A 35 0.21 8.53 -1.82
C TYR A 35 1.73 8.44 -1.86
N HIS A 36 2.40 9.03 -0.86
CA HIS A 36 3.85 9.02 -0.79
C HIS A 36 4.35 7.79 -0.04
N PHE A 37 5.37 7.16 -0.62
CA PHE A 37 6.09 6.03 -0.05
C PHE A 37 7.59 6.28 -0.11
N SER A 38 8.34 5.68 0.80
CA SER A 38 9.79 5.62 0.69
C SER A 38 10.19 4.46 -0.23
N ALA A 39 11.15 4.69 -1.09
CA ALA A 39 11.71 3.67 -1.97
C ALA A 39 13.23 3.61 -1.83
N ASP A 40 13.79 2.40 -1.88
CA ASP A 40 15.22 2.21 -1.96
C ASP A 40 15.72 2.71 -3.33
N PRO A 41 16.74 3.57 -3.39
CA PRO A 41 17.34 4.02 -4.65
C PRO A 41 17.77 2.87 -5.56
N GLU A 42 18.24 1.77 -4.96
CA GLU A 42 18.69 0.58 -5.71
C GLU A 42 17.55 -0.10 -6.50
N GLN A 43 16.30 0.13 -6.10
CA GLN A 43 15.13 -0.39 -6.85
C GLN A 43 15.00 0.26 -8.23
N GLY A 44 15.62 1.42 -8.47
CA GLY A 44 15.63 2.09 -9.76
C GLY A 44 14.23 2.36 -10.32
N LEU A 45 13.27 2.73 -9.45
CA LEU A 45 11.87 2.91 -9.84
C LEU A 45 11.72 4.11 -10.78
N THR A 46 10.86 3.94 -11.76
CA THR A 46 10.46 4.97 -12.73
C THR A 46 8.96 5.15 -12.72
N THR A 47 8.49 6.24 -13.33
CA THR A 47 7.06 6.47 -13.55
C THR A 47 6.48 5.30 -14.36
N ASP A 48 5.24 4.93 -14.04
CA ASP A 48 4.47 3.81 -14.60
C ASP A 48 4.89 2.41 -14.14
N ASP A 49 5.95 2.29 -13.32
CA ASP A 49 6.27 1.01 -12.67
C ASP A 49 5.13 0.56 -11.74
N TRP A 50 4.82 -0.73 -11.80
CA TRP A 50 3.92 -1.36 -10.83
C TRP A 50 4.73 -1.87 -9.64
N VAL A 51 4.27 -1.55 -8.44
CA VAL A 51 4.98 -1.84 -7.19
C VAL A 51 4.05 -2.45 -6.15
N VAL A 52 4.62 -3.29 -5.29
CA VAL A 52 3.97 -3.77 -4.07
C VAL A 52 4.43 -2.86 -2.93
N VAL A 53 3.46 -2.33 -2.21
CA VAL A 53 3.68 -1.44 -1.07
C VAL A 53 2.99 -1.97 0.17
N GLU A 54 3.58 -1.70 1.33
CA GLU A 54 2.96 -1.98 2.60
C GLU A 54 2.04 -0.82 2.99
N THR A 55 0.79 -1.13 3.32
CA THR A 55 -0.19 -0.16 3.83
C THR A 55 -0.64 -0.52 5.25
N VAL A 56 -1.46 0.34 5.87
CA VAL A 56 -2.06 0.03 7.17
C VAL A 56 -3.03 -1.16 7.12
N TYR A 57 -3.48 -1.53 5.94
CA TYR A 57 -4.43 -2.62 5.71
C TYR A 57 -3.75 -3.92 5.29
N GLY A 58 -2.49 -3.86 4.84
CA GLY A 58 -1.70 -4.95 4.29
C GLY A 58 -1.01 -4.56 2.99
N GLU A 59 -0.49 -5.53 2.27
CA GLU A 59 0.16 -5.29 0.98
C GLU A 59 -0.86 -4.96 -0.10
N GLN A 60 -0.54 -3.94 -0.90
CA GLN A 60 -1.33 -3.51 -2.05
C GLN A 60 -0.43 -3.29 -3.25
N VAL A 61 -0.98 -3.48 -4.44
CA VAL A 61 -0.33 -3.14 -5.70
C VAL A 61 -0.76 -1.74 -6.12
N GLY A 62 0.21 -0.91 -6.49
CA GLY A 62 -0.04 0.42 -7.01
C GLY A 62 0.92 0.77 -8.15
N GLN A 63 0.59 1.84 -8.86
CA GLN A 63 1.41 2.35 -9.96
C GLN A 63 2.15 3.60 -9.52
N VAL A 64 3.45 3.66 -9.79
CA VAL A 64 4.28 4.85 -9.56
C VAL A 64 3.84 5.95 -10.53
N THR A 65 3.40 7.08 -9.99
CA THR A 65 2.94 8.22 -10.79
C THR A 65 4.01 9.27 -11.01
N HIS A 66 4.91 9.41 -10.04
CA HIS A 66 6.05 10.31 -10.14
C HIS A 66 7.15 9.89 -9.17
N VAL A 67 8.38 10.17 -9.59
CA VAL A 67 9.59 10.03 -8.77
C VAL A 67 10.21 11.43 -8.72
N PRO A 68 9.99 12.21 -7.67
CA PRO A 68 10.54 13.56 -7.57
C PRO A 68 12.07 13.52 -7.47
N ASN A 69 12.74 14.42 -8.15
CA ASN A 69 14.21 14.56 -8.07
C ASN A 69 14.64 15.05 -6.68
N GLU A 70 13.78 15.80 -6.00
CA GLU A 70 14.00 16.30 -4.64
C GLU A 70 12.83 15.86 -3.75
N PRO A 71 13.11 15.36 -2.53
CA PRO A 71 12.05 14.99 -1.60
C PRO A 71 11.26 16.25 -1.21
N PRO A 72 9.93 16.13 -1.03
CA PRO A 72 9.13 17.22 -0.51
C PRO A 72 9.65 17.67 0.87
N GLU A 73 9.96 18.94 1.05
CA GLU A 73 10.61 19.48 2.25
C GLU A 73 9.89 19.16 3.58
N HIS A 74 8.61 18.78 3.51
CA HIS A 74 7.76 18.61 4.69
C HIS A 74 7.49 17.15 5.08
N ILE A 75 7.98 16.17 4.32
CA ILE A 75 7.71 14.75 4.57
C ILE A 75 9.02 13.99 4.77
N PRO A 76 9.41 13.69 6.00
CA PRO A 76 10.59 12.88 6.23
C PRO A 76 10.34 11.44 5.74
N ALA A 77 11.21 10.94 4.85
CA ALA A 77 11.13 9.60 4.28
C ALA A 77 11.02 8.51 5.36
N SER A 78 11.65 8.73 6.54
CA SER A 78 11.62 7.82 7.69
C SER A 78 10.23 7.61 8.30
N ARG A 79 9.26 8.48 8.01
CA ARG A 79 7.86 8.34 8.47
C ARG A 79 6.95 7.70 7.44
N LEU A 80 7.44 7.52 6.21
CA LEU A 80 6.69 6.90 5.15
C LEU A 80 6.82 5.38 5.21
N ARG A 81 5.75 4.70 4.81
CA ARG A 81 5.81 3.27 4.55
C ARG A 81 6.60 3.03 3.28
N SER A 82 7.20 1.86 3.15
CA SER A 82 8.13 1.56 2.07
C SER A 82 7.47 0.86 0.89
N VAL A 83 8.03 1.12 -0.28
CA VAL A 83 7.86 0.25 -1.43
C VAL A 83 8.65 -1.03 -1.14
N GLN A 84 7.97 -2.18 -1.13
CA GLN A 84 8.61 -3.45 -0.84
C GLN A 84 9.43 -3.94 -2.05
N ARG A 85 8.83 -3.90 -3.23
CA ARG A 85 9.44 -4.36 -4.47
C ARG A 85 8.62 -3.96 -5.70
N ARG A 86 9.19 -4.12 -6.88
CA ARG A 86 8.42 -4.11 -8.13
C ARG A 86 7.44 -5.27 -8.14
N ALA A 87 6.26 -5.04 -8.71
CA ALA A 87 5.27 -6.08 -8.89
C ALA A 87 5.73 -7.09 -9.95
N THR A 88 5.58 -8.36 -9.63
CA THR A 88 5.83 -9.47 -10.55
C THR A 88 4.59 -9.79 -11.39
N GLY A 89 4.73 -10.62 -12.42
CA GLY A 89 3.57 -11.11 -13.19
C GLY A 89 2.53 -11.84 -12.31
N LEU A 90 2.99 -12.55 -11.27
CA LEU A 90 2.08 -13.20 -10.32
C LEU A 90 1.33 -12.17 -9.46
N ASP A 91 1.98 -11.11 -9.04
CA ASP A 91 1.33 -10.02 -8.30
C ASP A 91 0.28 -9.34 -9.17
N MET A 92 0.57 -9.11 -10.44
CA MET A 92 -0.39 -8.51 -11.38
C MET A 92 -1.59 -9.42 -11.64
N ALA A 93 -1.38 -10.74 -11.75
CA ALA A 93 -2.49 -11.69 -11.87
C ALA A 93 -3.37 -11.71 -10.62
N ARG A 94 -2.77 -11.67 -9.42
CA ARG A 94 -3.51 -11.55 -8.15
C ARG A 94 -4.24 -10.21 -8.06
N TYR A 95 -3.60 -9.13 -8.46
CA TYR A 95 -4.21 -7.80 -8.49
C TYR A 95 -5.47 -7.78 -9.36
N GLN A 96 -5.42 -8.35 -10.56
CA GLN A 96 -6.58 -8.46 -11.45
C GLN A 96 -7.73 -9.26 -10.78
N LEU A 97 -7.42 -10.40 -10.17
CA LEU A 97 -8.41 -11.19 -9.44
C LEU A 97 -9.03 -10.37 -8.29
N MET A 98 -8.21 -9.59 -7.57
CA MET A 98 -8.72 -8.74 -6.48
C MET A 98 -9.58 -7.58 -7.01
N GLN A 99 -9.31 -7.06 -8.20
CA GLN A 99 -10.16 -6.06 -8.84
C GLN A 99 -11.55 -6.64 -9.18
N GLU A 100 -11.63 -7.82 -9.76
CA GLU A 100 -12.90 -8.51 -10.05
C GLU A 100 -13.69 -8.77 -8.74
N ARG A 101 -13.02 -9.21 -7.68
CA ARG A 101 -13.65 -9.38 -6.36
C ARG A 101 -14.14 -8.05 -5.79
N ALA A 102 -13.39 -6.97 -6.00
CA ALA A 102 -13.76 -5.64 -5.52
C ALA A 102 -15.03 -5.11 -6.22
N GLU A 103 -15.16 -5.34 -7.52
CA GLU A 103 -16.40 -5.01 -8.26
C GLU A 103 -17.60 -5.75 -7.70
N ALA A 104 -17.48 -7.05 -7.47
CA ALA A 104 -18.52 -7.84 -6.84
C ALA A 104 -18.86 -7.35 -5.42
N LEU A 105 -17.85 -6.99 -4.64
CA LEU A 105 -18.05 -6.43 -3.30
C LEU A 105 -18.79 -5.09 -3.33
N VAL A 106 -18.51 -4.23 -4.31
CA VAL A 106 -19.22 -2.94 -4.47
C VAL A 106 -20.71 -3.16 -4.65
N GLU A 107 -21.13 -4.13 -5.46
CA GLU A 107 -22.54 -4.41 -5.68
C GLU A 107 -23.23 -4.95 -4.41
N VAL A 108 -22.60 -5.90 -3.73
CA VAL A 108 -23.10 -6.41 -2.44
C VAL A 108 -23.17 -5.28 -1.41
N ALA A 109 -22.12 -4.45 -1.33
CA ALA A 109 -22.08 -3.34 -0.39
C ALA A 109 -23.15 -2.28 -0.66
N LYS A 110 -23.49 -2.00 -1.93
CA LYS A 110 -24.58 -1.10 -2.30
C LYS A 110 -25.94 -1.61 -1.81
N GLU A 111 -26.22 -2.90 -1.98
CA GLU A 111 -27.47 -3.49 -1.52
C GLU A 111 -27.57 -3.49 0.01
N GLU A 112 -26.51 -3.89 0.71
CA GLU A 112 -26.49 -3.88 2.17
C GLU A 112 -26.53 -2.46 2.75
N ALA A 113 -25.88 -1.49 2.09
CA ALA A 113 -25.93 -0.09 2.49
C ALA A 113 -27.35 0.47 2.41
N LYS A 114 -28.08 0.22 1.33
CA LYS A 114 -29.48 0.65 1.18
C LYS A 114 -30.39 0.10 2.30
N ALA A 115 -30.12 -1.14 2.74
CA ALA A 115 -30.87 -1.77 3.82
C ALA A 115 -30.53 -1.19 5.21
N VAL A 116 -29.32 -0.66 5.38
CA VAL A 116 -28.85 -0.06 6.66
C VAL A 116 -29.19 1.42 6.73
N ASP A 117 -28.90 2.17 5.67
CA ASP A 117 -29.12 3.62 5.61
C ASP A 117 -29.17 4.10 4.16
N ARG A 118 -30.28 4.76 3.79
CA ARG A 118 -30.49 5.27 2.44
C ARG A 118 -29.56 6.43 2.04
N GLU A 119 -28.95 7.12 3.01
CA GLU A 119 -27.99 8.19 2.73
C GLU A 119 -26.57 7.68 2.49
N LEU A 120 -26.30 6.43 2.83
CA LEU A 120 -25.00 5.81 2.64
C LEU A 120 -24.78 5.44 1.17
N ARG A 121 -23.72 5.97 0.60
CA ARG A 121 -23.33 5.72 -0.80
C ARG A 121 -21.99 5.00 -0.83
N ILE A 122 -21.95 3.83 -1.46
CA ILE A 122 -20.72 3.11 -1.73
C ILE A 122 -20.09 3.71 -2.98
N VAL A 123 -18.82 4.08 -2.88
CA VAL A 123 -18.03 4.70 -3.97
C VAL A 123 -17.18 3.66 -4.67
N SER A 124 -16.39 2.92 -3.90
CA SER A 124 -15.47 1.91 -4.42
C SER A 124 -15.13 0.88 -3.34
N ALA A 125 -14.53 -0.21 -3.76
CA ALA A 125 -13.91 -1.18 -2.88
C ALA A 125 -12.53 -1.57 -3.42
N GLU A 126 -11.66 -2.02 -2.55
CA GLU A 126 -10.33 -2.53 -2.86
C GLU A 126 -10.01 -3.70 -1.93
N TYR A 127 -9.29 -4.70 -2.43
CA TYR A 127 -8.73 -5.77 -1.62
C TYR A 127 -7.23 -5.60 -1.45
N THR A 128 -6.71 -6.04 -0.31
CA THR A 128 -5.29 -6.30 -0.16
C THR A 128 -4.86 -7.42 -1.10
N LEU A 129 -3.58 -7.47 -1.45
CA LEU A 129 -3.05 -8.42 -2.42
C LEU A 129 -3.23 -9.89 -1.99
N ASP A 130 -3.26 -10.14 -0.68
CA ASP A 130 -3.54 -11.46 -0.10
C ASP A 130 -5.05 -11.80 -0.06
N GLY A 131 -5.92 -10.85 -0.33
CA GLY A 131 -7.38 -11.01 -0.30
C GLY A 131 -8.00 -11.12 1.09
N ASN A 132 -7.22 -10.95 2.16
CA ASN A 132 -7.68 -11.12 3.54
C ASN A 132 -8.38 -9.89 4.11
N SER A 133 -8.15 -8.73 3.51
CA SER A 133 -8.77 -7.47 3.91
C SER A 133 -9.37 -6.75 2.71
N ALA A 134 -10.49 -6.10 2.93
CA ALA A 134 -11.11 -5.21 1.96
C ALA A 134 -11.32 -3.82 2.55
N ILE A 135 -11.17 -2.80 1.72
CA ILE A 135 -11.39 -1.40 2.06
C ILE A 135 -12.59 -0.94 1.23
N VAL A 136 -13.66 -0.51 1.89
CA VAL A 136 -14.85 0.00 1.22
C VAL A 136 -14.92 1.50 1.47
N LEU A 137 -14.84 2.27 0.38
CA LEU A 137 -14.99 3.71 0.43
C LEU A 137 -16.47 4.06 0.28
N CYS A 138 -16.97 4.83 1.24
CA CYS A 138 -18.36 5.28 1.23
C CYS A 138 -18.47 6.77 1.58
N THR A 139 -19.58 7.38 1.19
CA THR A 139 -19.94 8.77 1.50
C THR A 139 -21.35 8.83 2.07
N GLY A 140 -21.62 9.89 2.83
CA GLY A 140 -22.94 10.13 3.43
C GLY A 140 -22.84 10.63 4.87
N LYS A 141 -23.90 11.24 5.38
CA LYS A 141 -24.02 11.59 6.80
C LYS A 141 -24.53 10.38 7.58
N VAL A 142 -23.63 9.55 8.09
CA VAL A 142 -23.97 8.24 8.61
C VAL A 142 -23.63 8.13 10.10
N ASN A 143 -24.50 7.46 10.84
CA ASN A 143 -24.25 7.12 12.23
C ASN A 143 -23.18 6.02 12.33
N LYS A 144 -22.29 6.10 13.34
CA LYS A 144 -21.25 5.10 13.62
C LYS A 144 -21.82 3.67 13.74
N ASN A 145 -23.03 3.51 14.25
CA ASN A 145 -23.69 2.21 14.39
C ASN A 145 -24.03 1.60 13.03
N HIS A 146 -24.44 2.41 12.06
CA HIS A 146 -24.73 1.95 10.69
C HIS A 146 -23.45 1.46 10.01
N PHE A 147 -22.32 2.16 10.17
CA PHE A 147 -21.02 1.69 9.69
C PHE A 147 -20.61 0.34 10.29
N SER A 148 -20.76 0.21 11.61
CA SER A 148 -20.40 -1.03 12.31
C SER A 148 -21.28 -2.20 11.85
N THR A 149 -22.57 -1.95 11.61
CA THR A 149 -23.51 -2.95 11.13
C THR A 149 -23.18 -3.37 9.71
N LEU A 150 -22.95 -2.41 8.80
CA LEU A 150 -22.57 -2.68 7.41
C LEU A 150 -21.27 -3.47 7.35
N ARG A 151 -20.22 -3.02 8.07
CA ARG A 151 -18.92 -3.69 8.13
C ARG A 151 -19.04 -5.15 8.56
N ARG A 152 -19.79 -5.42 9.65
CA ARG A 152 -20.00 -6.79 10.15
C ARG A 152 -20.71 -7.68 9.11
N LYS A 153 -21.72 -7.15 8.44
CA LYS A 153 -22.45 -7.88 7.39
C LYS A 153 -21.52 -8.22 6.23
N LEU A 154 -20.79 -7.23 5.71
CA LEU A 154 -19.87 -7.42 4.60
C LEU A 154 -18.74 -8.40 4.97
N SER A 155 -18.14 -8.26 6.14
CA SER A 155 -17.10 -9.19 6.59
C SER A 155 -17.59 -10.62 6.68
N SER A 156 -18.84 -10.83 7.11
CA SER A 156 -19.45 -12.17 7.20
C SER A 156 -19.77 -12.77 5.83
N GLN A 157 -20.22 -11.95 4.87
CA GLN A 157 -20.60 -12.43 3.54
C GLN A 157 -19.38 -12.66 2.63
N MET A 158 -18.34 -11.86 2.79
CA MET A 158 -17.19 -11.87 1.89
C MET A 158 -16.02 -12.70 2.43
N ASP A 159 -16.15 -13.26 3.63
CA ASP A 159 -15.10 -14.04 4.34
C ASP A 159 -13.75 -13.29 4.37
N CYS A 160 -13.82 -11.98 4.64
CA CYS A 160 -12.65 -11.14 4.78
C CYS A 160 -12.90 -10.02 5.81
N ARG A 161 -11.83 -9.37 6.26
CA ARG A 161 -11.94 -8.19 7.13
C ARG A 161 -12.26 -6.95 6.29
N VAL A 162 -13.37 -6.29 6.57
CA VAL A 162 -13.79 -5.04 5.95
C VAL A 162 -13.61 -3.86 6.91
#